data_661c5a9e925ac46dd4f985c69f9de0fa
#
_entry.id   661c5a9e925ac46dd4f985c69f9de0fa
#
_cell.length_a   1.000
_cell.length_b   1.000
_cell.length_c   1.000
_cell.angle_alpha   90.00
_cell.angle_beta   90.00
_cell.angle_gamma   90.00
#
_symmetry.space_group_name_H-M   'P 1'
#
loop_
_entity.id
_entity.type
_entity.pdbx_description
1 polymer ?
#
loop_
_entity_poly.entity_id
_entity_poly.type
_entity_poly.pdbx_seq_one_letter_code
_entity_poly.pdbx_strand_id
1 'polypeptide(L)'
;MINVLVEVENFLGDYPNIINFLVAIGTIGAVISSLYFSKLSLKPKIKAFIYISQLWLPNDENAYQLQNDEDYISLTLNNKGIIPIYIPYYGGFSWFFKFHKTAWMQNILYPSTFNNNEYELQQYKSANFMLCKYSDFIQNIKKELIEKSKYPRFLLHFIRLKIRTSNNEVIVAKIDKKIIKRILSDVK
;
A
#
# COMPACT_ATOMS: atom_id res chain seq x y z
N MET A 1 -40.02 -22.79 34.00
CA MET A 1 -38.61 -22.35 33.95
C MET A 1 -37.73 -23.11 34.96
N ILE A 2 -38.14 -23.25 36.19
CA ILE A 2 -37.38 -23.98 37.25
C ILE A 2 -37.09 -25.42 36.86
N ASN A 3 -38.07 -26.18 36.33
CA ASN A 3 -37.89 -27.59 35.96
C ASN A 3 -36.84 -27.80 34.86
N VAL A 4 -36.73 -26.87 33.91
CA VAL A 4 -35.71 -26.93 32.82
C VAL A 4 -34.29 -26.75 33.36
N LEU A 5 -34.12 -25.87 34.35
CA LEU A 5 -32.82 -25.65 34.99
C LEU A 5 -32.37 -26.89 35.80
N VAL A 6 -33.27 -27.56 36.50
CA VAL A 6 -32.99 -28.79 37.25
C VAL A 6 -32.64 -29.94 36.30
N GLU A 7 -33.33 -30.08 35.16
CA GLU A 7 -32.98 -31.09 34.14
C GLU A 7 -31.61 -30.85 33.51
N VAL A 8 -31.27 -29.58 33.24
CA VAL A 8 -29.96 -29.20 32.72
C VAL A 8 -28.87 -29.49 33.75
N GLU A 9 -29.10 -29.18 35.02
CA GLU A 9 -28.15 -29.41 36.11
C GLU A 9 -27.89 -30.92 36.32
N ASN A 10 -28.92 -31.77 36.27
CA ASN A 10 -28.78 -33.22 36.31
C ASN A 10 -28.05 -33.77 35.09
N PHE A 11 -28.37 -33.29 33.87
CA PHE A 11 -27.68 -33.68 32.64
C PHE A 11 -26.19 -33.33 32.69
N LEU A 12 -25.85 -32.15 33.20
CA LEU A 12 -24.48 -31.70 33.35
C LEU A 12 -23.71 -32.52 34.38
N GLY A 13 -24.38 -33.00 35.45
CA GLY A 13 -23.80 -33.86 36.47
C GLY A 13 -23.50 -35.28 35.98
N ASP A 14 -24.35 -35.82 35.09
CA ASP A 14 -24.23 -37.18 34.57
C ASP A 14 -23.14 -37.34 33.49
N TYR A 15 -22.75 -36.23 32.85
CA TYR A 15 -21.79 -36.28 31.74
C TYR A 15 -20.60 -35.32 31.90
N PRO A 16 -19.82 -35.40 33.01
CA PRO A 16 -18.73 -34.46 33.26
C PRO A 16 -17.63 -34.48 32.16
N ASN A 17 -17.41 -35.63 31.54
CA ASN A 17 -16.43 -35.79 30.48
C ASN A 17 -16.82 -35.02 29.19
N ILE A 18 -18.11 -34.98 28.85
CA ILE A 18 -18.64 -34.25 27.71
C ILE A 18 -18.48 -32.74 27.94
N ILE A 19 -18.78 -32.28 29.15
CA ILE A 19 -18.65 -30.87 29.53
C ILE A 19 -17.20 -30.44 29.46
N ASN A 20 -16.30 -31.22 30.07
CA ASN A 20 -14.86 -30.92 30.01
C ASN A 20 -14.33 -30.89 28.58
N PHE A 21 -14.81 -31.79 27.73
CA PHE A 21 -14.46 -31.80 26.29
C PHE A 21 -14.97 -30.56 25.58
N LEU A 22 -16.22 -30.13 25.81
CA LEU A 22 -16.77 -28.90 25.21
C LEU A 22 -16.04 -27.63 25.70
N VAL A 23 -15.73 -27.58 26.99
CA VAL A 23 -14.93 -26.48 27.57
C VAL A 23 -13.55 -26.43 26.95
N ALA A 24 -12.87 -27.58 26.77
CA ALA A 24 -11.58 -27.66 26.14
C ALA A 24 -11.65 -27.17 24.69
N ILE A 25 -12.63 -27.60 23.88
CA ILE A 25 -12.84 -27.11 22.51
C ILE A 25 -13.09 -25.60 22.49
N GLY A 26 -13.96 -25.12 23.39
CA GLY A 26 -14.28 -23.69 23.52
C GLY A 26 -13.04 -22.85 23.84
N THR A 27 -12.21 -23.31 24.75
CA THR A 27 -10.96 -22.63 25.15
C THR A 27 -9.95 -22.62 24.02
N ILE A 28 -9.73 -23.76 23.36
CA ILE A 28 -8.84 -23.84 22.18
C ILE A 28 -9.35 -22.94 21.07
N GLY A 29 -10.66 -22.96 20.78
CA GLY A 29 -11.27 -22.10 19.78
C GLY A 29 -11.10 -20.61 20.09
N ALA A 30 -11.26 -20.21 21.34
CA ALA A 30 -11.04 -18.83 21.77
C ALA A 30 -9.59 -18.38 21.60
N VAL A 31 -8.62 -19.26 21.97
CA VAL A 31 -7.19 -18.96 21.80
C VAL A 31 -6.83 -18.81 20.31
N ILE A 32 -7.26 -19.76 19.47
CA ILE A 32 -7.01 -19.71 18.03
C ILE A 32 -7.62 -18.43 17.42
N SER A 33 -8.86 -18.11 17.77
CA SER A 33 -9.54 -16.92 17.30
C SER A 33 -8.81 -15.64 17.73
N SER A 34 -8.39 -15.56 18.99
CA SER A 34 -7.64 -14.44 19.54
C SER A 34 -6.31 -14.23 18.78
N LEU A 35 -5.55 -15.30 18.56
CA LEU A 35 -4.30 -15.24 17.80
C LEU A 35 -4.54 -14.84 16.34
N TYR A 36 -5.60 -15.35 15.72
CA TYR A 36 -5.96 -14.98 14.35
C TYR A 36 -6.32 -13.50 14.23
N PHE A 37 -7.17 -12.97 15.11
CA PHE A 37 -7.53 -11.55 15.12
C PHE A 37 -6.35 -10.66 15.47
N SER A 38 -5.50 -11.06 16.40
CA SER A 38 -4.25 -10.36 16.69
C SER A 38 -3.37 -10.24 15.46
N LYS A 39 -3.13 -11.34 14.74
CA LYS A 39 -2.35 -11.34 13.50
C LYS A 39 -2.97 -10.48 12.40
N LEU A 40 -4.30 -10.45 12.28
CA LEU A 40 -4.99 -9.60 11.30
C LEU A 40 -4.86 -8.11 11.63
N SER A 41 -4.91 -7.75 12.91
CA SER A 41 -4.76 -6.35 13.34
C SER A 41 -3.35 -5.80 13.10
N LEU A 42 -2.33 -6.68 13.12
CA LEU A 42 -0.94 -6.34 12.87
C LEU A 42 -0.58 -6.16 11.40
N LYS A 43 -1.48 -6.48 10.46
CA LYS A 43 -1.22 -6.25 9.04
C LYS A 43 -1.32 -4.77 8.70
N PRO A 44 -0.35 -4.21 7.95
CA PRO A 44 -0.40 -2.84 7.51
C PRO A 44 -1.61 -2.61 6.60
N LYS A 45 -2.37 -1.56 6.85
CA LYS A 45 -3.53 -1.16 6.06
C LYS A 45 -3.21 0.13 5.31
N ILE A 46 -2.52 0.00 4.17
CA ILE A 46 -2.11 1.16 3.38
C ILE A 46 -3.02 1.35 2.19
N LYS A 47 -3.42 2.60 1.95
CA LYS A 47 -3.99 3.05 0.67
C LYS A 47 -2.96 3.91 -0.03
N ALA A 48 -2.73 3.60 -1.31
CA ALA A 48 -1.77 4.29 -2.15
C ALA A 48 -2.50 4.90 -3.37
N PHE A 49 -2.28 6.19 -3.62
CA PHE A 49 -2.87 6.93 -4.73
C PHE A 49 -1.78 7.62 -5.53
N ILE A 50 -1.79 7.41 -6.83
CA ILE A 50 -0.86 8.04 -7.77
C ILE A 50 -1.61 9.13 -8.52
N TYR A 51 -1.03 10.32 -8.58
CA TYR A 51 -1.60 11.49 -9.26
C TYR A 51 -0.51 12.32 -9.93
N ILE A 52 -0.92 13.26 -10.79
CA ILE A 52 -0.03 14.25 -11.39
C ILE A 52 -0.16 15.53 -10.53
N SER A 53 0.98 16.09 -10.15
CA SER A 53 1.08 17.32 -9.36
C SER A 53 2.04 18.30 -10.01
N GLN A 54 1.95 19.56 -9.59
CA GLN A 54 2.90 20.61 -9.92
C GLN A 54 3.64 21.02 -8.64
N LEU A 55 4.86 21.49 -8.77
CA LEU A 55 5.66 21.92 -7.63
C LEU A 55 5.46 23.43 -7.41
N TRP A 56 4.86 23.76 -6.28
CA TRP A 56 4.67 25.12 -5.81
C TRP A 56 5.62 25.36 -4.65
N LEU A 57 6.51 26.34 -4.79
CA LEU A 57 7.41 26.74 -3.71
C LEU A 57 6.99 28.12 -3.16
N PRO A 58 7.20 28.36 -1.85
CA PRO A 58 7.03 29.69 -1.29
C PRO A 58 8.06 30.62 -1.89
N ASN A 59 7.65 31.82 -2.26
CA ASN A 59 8.53 32.91 -2.60
C ASN A 59 8.81 33.78 -1.37
N ASP A 60 9.72 34.75 -1.49
CA ASP A 60 10.11 35.66 -0.41
C ASP A 60 8.96 36.51 0.12
N GLU A 61 7.84 36.60 -0.59
CA GLU A 61 6.64 37.36 -0.23
C GLU A 61 5.57 36.49 0.46
N ASN A 62 5.89 35.27 0.89
CA ASN A 62 4.96 34.25 1.42
C ASN A 62 3.84 33.84 0.43
N ALA A 63 3.96 34.16 -0.85
CA ALA A 63 3.12 33.63 -1.90
C ALA A 63 3.74 32.35 -2.48
N TYR A 64 2.91 31.44 -2.95
CA TYR A 64 3.40 30.25 -3.62
C TYR A 64 3.54 30.55 -5.13
N GLN A 65 4.74 30.34 -5.66
CA GLN A 65 4.99 30.41 -7.09
C GLN A 65 5.19 29.02 -7.67
N LEU A 66 4.65 28.82 -8.88
CA LEU A 66 4.92 27.64 -9.67
C LEU A 66 6.40 27.66 -10.05
N GLN A 67 7.17 26.68 -9.59
CA GLN A 67 8.62 26.68 -9.84
C GLN A 67 8.94 26.43 -11.31
N ASN A 68 8.15 25.57 -11.97
CA ASN A 68 8.25 25.24 -13.40
C ASN A 68 6.87 24.81 -13.90
N ASP A 69 6.55 25.03 -15.18
CA ASP A 69 5.37 24.46 -15.86
C ASP A 69 5.46 22.93 -16.03
N GLU A 70 6.24 22.27 -15.17
CA GLU A 70 6.54 20.85 -15.27
C GLU A 70 5.65 20.04 -14.35
N ASP A 71 5.04 19.02 -14.90
CA ASP A 71 4.21 18.07 -14.15
C ASP A 71 5.09 16.97 -13.54
N TYR A 72 4.68 16.50 -12.37
CA TYR A 72 5.35 15.44 -11.63
C TYR A 72 4.41 14.29 -11.36
N ILE A 73 4.94 13.07 -11.37
CA ILE A 73 4.24 11.90 -10.85
C ILE A 73 4.42 11.87 -9.33
N SER A 74 3.32 11.93 -8.63
CA SER A 74 3.29 11.97 -7.17
C SER A 74 2.48 10.81 -6.59
N LEU A 75 2.82 10.41 -5.38
CA LEU A 75 2.22 9.32 -4.63
C LEU A 75 1.78 9.80 -3.26
N THR A 76 0.53 9.57 -2.90
CA THR A 76 0.07 9.69 -1.52
C THR A 76 -0.07 8.30 -0.92
N LEU A 77 0.54 8.10 0.24
CA LEU A 77 0.37 6.92 1.07
C LEU A 77 -0.41 7.28 2.33
N ASN A 78 -1.49 6.56 2.57
CA ASN A 78 -2.30 6.71 3.78
C ASN A 78 -2.17 5.43 4.60
N ASN A 79 -1.54 5.50 5.76
CA ASN A 79 -1.53 4.41 6.71
C ASN A 79 -2.83 4.40 7.52
N LYS A 80 -3.71 3.47 7.20
CA LYS A 80 -4.97 3.23 7.94
C LYS A 80 -4.84 2.18 9.03
N GLY A 81 -3.65 1.60 9.18
CA GLY A 81 -3.33 0.62 10.19
C GLY A 81 -2.89 1.28 11.50
N ILE A 82 -2.79 0.46 12.53
CA ILE A 82 -2.34 0.86 13.87
C ILE A 82 -0.82 0.80 14.04
N ILE A 83 -0.11 0.24 13.05
CA ILE A 83 1.34 0.05 13.11
C ILE A 83 2.01 1.07 12.20
N PRO A 84 3.09 1.74 12.64
CA PRO A 84 3.91 2.56 11.77
C PRO A 84 4.60 1.70 10.71
N ILE A 85 4.84 2.29 9.55
CA ILE A 85 5.42 1.61 8.40
C ILE A 85 6.68 2.35 8.01
N TYR A 86 7.73 1.58 7.78
CA TYR A 86 9.03 2.10 7.38
C TYR A 86 9.26 1.79 5.91
N ILE A 87 9.58 2.81 5.14
CA ILE A 87 9.80 2.73 3.69
C ILE A 87 11.25 3.11 3.42
N PRO A 88 12.08 2.20 2.88
CA PRO A 88 13.47 2.52 2.60
C PRO A 88 13.57 3.50 1.43
N TYR A 89 14.51 4.44 1.52
CA TYR A 89 14.80 5.40 0.46
C TYR A 89 15.26 4.69 -0.81
N TYR A 90 16.22 3.77 -0.67
CA TYR A 90 16.73 2.98 -1.78
C TYR A 90 15.95 1.69 -1.95
N GLY A 91 15.46 1.45 -3.16
CA GLY A 91 14.72 0.22 -3.48
C GLY A 91 13.30 0.13 -2.93
N GLY A 92 12.83 1.19 -2.25
CA GLY A 92 11.46 1.25 -1.73
C GLY A 92 10.40 1.35 -2.81
N PHE A 93 10.74 1.90 -3.98
CA PHE A 93 9.79 2.16 -5.07
C PHE A 93 10.29 1.57 -6.38
N SER A 94 9.40 0.88 -7.08
CA SER A 94 9.68 0.36 -8.42
C SER A 94 8.42 0.29 -9.27
N TRP A 95 8.55 0.72 -10.52
CA TRP A 95 7.49 0.54 -11.52
C TRP A 95 7.58 -0.84 -12.14
N PHE A 96 6.46 -1.46 -12.43
CA PHE A 96 6.39 -2.74 -13.12
C PHE A 96 5.10 -2.89 -13.91
N PHE A 97 5.10 -3.80 -14.88
CA PHE A 97 3.92 -4.19 -15.63
C PHE A 97 3.46 -5.58 -15.19
N LYS A 98 2.21 -5.72 -14.82
CA LYS A 98 1.67 -6.96 -14.22
C LYS A 98 1.92 -8.22 -15.07
N PHE A 99 1.97 -8.08 -16.39
CA PHE A 99 2.11 -9.19 -17.32
C PHE A 99 3.38 -9.12 -18.16
N HIS A 100 4.37 -8.31 -17.74
CA HIS A 100 5.63 -8.16 -18.45
C HIS A 100 6.78 -8.15 -17.46
N LYS A 101 7.93 -8.70 -17.88
CA LYS A 101 9.10 -8.81 -16.98
C LYS A 101 9.82 -7.48 -16.72
N THR A 102 9.45 -6.44 -17.44
CA THR A 102 10.09 -5.13 -17.32
C THR A 102 9.69 -4.45 -16.02
N ALA A 103 10.69 -3.97 -15.31
CA ALA A 103 10.54 -3.13 -14.13
C ALA A 103 11.72 -2.16 -14.05
N TRP A 104 11.50 -0.97 -13.48
CA TRP A 104 12.59 -0.04 -13.18
C TRP A 104 12.42 0.54 -11.78
N MET A 105 13.54 0.84 -11.13
CA MET A 105 13.56 1.45 -9.82
C MET A 105 13.23 2.95 -9.95
N GLN A 106 12.54 3.47 -8.94
CA GLN A 106 12.18 4.86 -8.86
C GLN A 106 12.81 5.47 -7.61
N ASN A 107 13.66 6.47 -7.80
CA ASN A 107 14.13 7.31 -6.72
C ASN A 107 13.08 8.37 -6.40
N ILE A 108 13.02 8.80 -5.15
CA ILE A 108 12.11 9.84 -4.70
C ILE A 108 12.81 11.17 -4.81
N LEU A 109 12.10 12.18 -5.33
CA LEU A 109 12.58 13.57 -5.37
C LEU A 109 12.26 14.28 -4.04
N TYR A 110 11.05 14.08 -3.51
CA TYR A 110 10.55 14.66 -2.26
C TYR A 110 9.58 13.69 -1.56
N PRO A 111 9.43 13.74 -0.23
CA PRO A 111 10.17 14.59 0.69
C PRO A 111 11.63 14.17 0.84
N SER A 112 12.50 15.15 1.06
CA SER A 112 13.92 14.90 1.33
C SER A 112 14.20 14.44 2.77
N THR A 113 13.18 14.39 3.61
CA THR A 113 13.27 14.07 5.03
C THR A 113 13.16 12.56 5.29
N PHE A 114 14.23 11.85 4.96
CA PHE A 114 14.41 10.47 5.40
C PHE A 114 15.39 10.46 6.59
N ASN A 115 14.95 9.95 7.72
CA ASN A 115 15.82 9.67 8.84
C ASN A 115 16.48 8.31 8.62
N ASN A 116 17.79 8.22 8.73
CA ASN A 116 18.55 6.97 8.59
C ASN A 116 18.23 6.17 7.31
N ASN A 117 18.04 6.83 6.18
CA ASN A 117 17.65 6.23 4.89
C ASN A 117 16.27 5.55 4.86
N GLU A 118 15.42 5.80 5.84
CA GLU A 118 14.06 5.29 5.90
C GLU A 118 13.07 6.43 6.18
N TYR A 119 11.87 6.30 5.63
CA TYR A 119 10.73 7.17 5.94
C TYR A 119 9.75 6.43 6.83
N GLU A 120 9.48 6.98 8.03
CA GLU A 120 8.48 6.47 8.95
C GLU A 120 7.10 7.06 8.63
N LEU A 121 6.18 6.23 8.17
CA LEU A 121 4.78 6.59 8.03
C LEU A 121 4.00 6.13 9.26
N GLN A 122 3.77 7.05 10.18
CA GLN A 122 3.07 6.80 11.44
C GLN A 122 1.63 6.32 11.20
N GLN A 123 1.04 5.70 12.24
CA GLN A 123 -0.35 5.25 12.24
C GLN A 123 -1.31 6.42 11.94
N TYR A 124 -2.34 6.17 11.13
CA TYR A 124 -3.37 7.13 10.73
C TYR A 124 -2.83 8.42 10.06
N LYS A 125 -1.58 8.44 9.64
CA LYS A 125 -0.97 9.56 8.93
C LYS A 125 -0.91 9.30 7.43
N SER A 126 -0.78 10.40 6.70
CA SER A 126 -0.57 10.40 5.25
C SER A 126 0.79 11.02 4.93
N ALA A 127 1.43 10.50 3.90
CA ALA A 127 2.65 11.06 3.33
C ALA A 127 2.51 11.24 1.82
N ASN A 128 3.06 12.33 1.32
CA ASN A 128 3.12 12.63 -0.09
C ASN A 128 4.56 12.52 -0.57
N PHE A 129 4.77 11.78 -1.65
CA PHE A 129 6.06 11.57 -2.28
C PHE A 129 6.00 12.07 -3.72
N MET A 130 6.92 12.91 -4.09
CA MET A 130 7.16 13.26 -5.49
C MET A 130 8.17 12.26 -6.05
N LEU A 131 7.75 11.46 -7.02
CA LEU A 131 8.55 10.36 -7.53
C LEU A 131 9.49 10.81 -8.64
N CYS A 132 8.96 11.41 -9.69
CA CYS A 132 9.74 11.84 -10.84
C CYS A 132 9.01 12.92 -11.64
N LYS A 133 9.74 13.60 -12.52
CA LYS A 133 9.13 14.43 -13.56
C LYS A 133 8.29 13.57 -14.51
N TYR A 134 7.19 14.13 -14.98
CA TYR A 134 6.31 13.42 -15.91
C TYR A 134 7.02 13.12 -17.24
N SER A 135 7.86 14.04 -17.72
CA SER A 135 8.70 13.86 -18.91
C SER A 135 9.61 12.62 -18.79
N ASP A 136 10.33 12.50 -17.67
CA ASP A 136 11.23 11.36 -17.42
C ASP A 136 10.45 10.04 -17.32
N PHE A 137 9.27 10.08 -16.70
CA PHE A 137 8.39 8.92 -16.63
C PHE A 137 7.97 8.43 -18.02
N ILE A 138 7.59 9.35 -18.91
CA ILE A 138 7.24 9.02 -20.30
C ILE A 138 8.44 8.46 -21.08
N GLN A 139 9.63 9.04 -20.89
CA GLN A 139 10.86 8.52 -21.52
C GLN A 139 11.16 7.08 -21.05
N ASN A 140 11.04 6.81 -19.77
CA ASN A 140 11.22 5.45 -19.23
C ASN A 140 10.19 4.47 -19.80
N ILE A 141 8.93 4.87 -19.96
CA ILE A 141 7.90 4.05 -20.61
C ILE A 141 8.29 3.76 -22.08
N LYS A 142 8.72 4.77 -22.82
CA LYS A 142 9.16 4.59 -24.20
C LYS A 142 10.29 3.57 -24.29
N LYS A 143 11.34 3.75 -23.52
CA LYS A 143 12.51 2.89 -23.49
C LYS A 143 12.20 1.46 -23.00
N GLU A 144 11.44 1.34 -21.91
CA GLU A 144 11.28 0.05 -21.26
C GLU A 144 10.09 -0.77 -21.79
N LEU A 145 9.13 -0.14 -22.41
CA LEU A 145 7.93 -0.80 -22.90
C LEU A 145 7.76 -0.77 -24.40
N ILE A 146 7.87 0.41 -25.03
CA ILE A 146 7.58 0.56 -26.47
C ILE A 146 8.65 -0.14 -27.30
N GLU A 147 9.91 0.06 -26.96
CA GLU A 147 11.02 -0.57 -27.68
C GLU A 147 11.12 -2.07 -27.49
N LYS A 148 10.60 -2.59 -26.34
CA LYS A 148 10.77 -3.99 -25.94
C LYS A 148 9.50 -4.84 -26.08
N SER A 149 8.35 -4.24 -26.38
CA SER A 149 7.07 -4.97 -26.38
C SER A 149 6.33 -4.87 -27.69
N LYS A 150 5.71 -5.98 -28.12
CA LYS A 150 4.82 -6.06 -29.29
C LYS A 150 3.48 -5.34 -29.08
N TYR A 151 3.03 -5.22 -27.80
CA TYR A 151 1.72 -4.65 -27.45
C TYR A 151 1.81 -3.58 -26.35
N PRO A 152 2.58 -2.49 -26.57
CA PRO A 152 2.88 -1.53 -25.50
C PRO A 152 1.62 -0.83 -24.97
N ARG A 153 0.69 -0.44 -25.84
CA ARG A 153 -0.55 0.24 -25.42
C ARG A 153 -1.43 -0.61 -24.51
N PHE A 154 -1.52 -1.90 -24.75
CA PHE A 154 -2.26 -2.83 -23.90
C PHE A 154 -1.58 -2.94 -22.52
N LEU A 155 -0.27 -3.08 -22.49
CA LEU A 155 0.48 -3.24 -21.25
C LEU A 155 0.47 -1.99 -20.36
N LEU A 156 0.31 -0.79 -20.92
CA LEU A 156 0.18 0.45 -20.17
C LEU A 156 -1.01 0.44 -19.18
N HIS A 157 -2.08 -0.27 -19.47
CA HIS A 157 -3.21 -0.42 -18.54
C HIS A 157 -2.85 -1.23 -17.28
N PHE A 158 -1.76 -1.97 -17.33
CA PHE A 158 -1.29 -2.85 -16.27
C PHE A 158 -0.05 -2.34 -15.54
N ILE A 159 0.37 -1.10 -15.84
CA ILE A 159 1.46 -0.46 -15.08
C ILE A 159 1.05 -0.26 -13.62
N ARG A 160 1.95 -0.56 -12.70
CA ARG A 160 1.75 -0.48 -11.25
C ARG A 160 3.03 0.04 -10.60
N LEU A 161 2.86 0.72 -9.49
CA LEU A 161 3.97 1.06 -8.60
C LEU A 161 4.00 0.05 -7.44
N LYS A 162 5.12 -0.59 -7.27
CA LYS A 162 5.43 -1.46 -6.15
C LYS A 162 6.17 -0.64 -5.10
N ILE A 163 5.65 -0.67 -3.89
CA ILE A 163 6.24 -0.02 -2.72
C ILE A 163 6.65 -1.15 -1.78
N ARG A 164 7.93 -1.20 -1.44
CA ARG A 164 8.47 -2.18 -0.50
C ARG A 164 8.69 -1.49 0.83
N THR A 165 8.23 -2.11 1.90
CA THR A 165 8.53 -1.67 3.27
C THR A 165 9.82 -2.32 3.75
N SER A 166 10.41 -1.78 4.81
CA SER A 166 11.62 -2.35 5.45
C SER A 166 11.38 -3.77 5.97
N ASN A 167 10.14 -4.11 6.29
CA ASN A 167 9.74 -5.47 6.69
C ASN A 167 9.49 -6.41 5.48
N ASN A 168 9.94 -6.03 4.28
CA ASN A 168 9.73 -6.77 3.03
C ASN A 168 8.25 -6.94 2.61
N GLU A 169 7.32 -6.25 3.20
CA GLU A 169 5.95 -6.22 2.73
C GLU A 169 5.84 -5.40 1.44
N VAL A 170 4.95 -5.83 0.58
CA VAL A 170 4.77 -5.22 -0.74
C VAL A 170 3.39 -4.63 -0.87
N ILE A 171 3.36 -3.32 -1.13
CA ILE A 171 2.14 -2.58 -1.44
C ILE A 171 2.16 -2.28 -2.94
N VAL A 172 1.03 -2.51 -3.61
CA VAL A 172 0.90 -2.24 -5.04
C VAL A 172 -0.10 -1.12 -5.25
N ALA A 173 0.41 0.01 -5.77
CA ALA A 173 -0.42 1.15 -6.17
C ALA A 173 -0.82 1.03 -7.64
N LYS A 174 -2.08 1.34 -7.93
CA LYS A 174 -2.62 1.44 -9.29
C LYS A 174 -2.59 2.88 -9.74
N ILE A 175 -2.32 3.10 -11.02
CA ILE A 175 -2.47 4.41 -11.65
C ILE A 175 -3.94 4.64 -12.01
N ASP A 176 -4.43 5.87 -11.79
CA ASP A 176 -5.77 6.27 -12.20
C ASP A 176 -5.95 6.16 -13.73
N LYS A 177 -7.17 5.82 -14.16
CA LYS A 177 -7.50 5.70 -15.58
C LYS A 177 -7.31 7.02 -16.36
N LYS A 178 -7.52 8.17 -15.70
CA LYS A 178 -7.31 9.49 -16.33
C LYS A 178 -5.83 9.71 -16.66
N ILE A 179 -4.93 9.33 -15.74
CA ILE A 179 -3.48 9.41 -15.95
C ILE A 179 -3.05 8.46 -17.07
N ILE A 180 -3.57 7.23 -17.09
CA ILE A 180 -3.29 6.26 -18.15
C ILE A 180 -3.72 6.81 -19.52
N LYS A 181 -4.88 7.46 -19.63
CA LYS A 181 -5.32 8.10 -20.88
C LYS A 181 -4.35 9.18 -21.33
N ARG A 182 -3.87 10.03 -20.41
CA ARG A 182 -2.86 11.05 -20.72
C ARG A 182 -1.55 10.42 -21.18
N ILE A 183 -1.04 9.42 -20.49
CA ILE A 183 0.16 8.67 -20.89
C ILE A 183 0.00 8.11 -22.31
N LEU A 184 -1.17 7.52 -22.61
CA LEU A 184 -1.46 6.96 -23.93
C LEU A 184 -1.49 8.02 -25.04
N SER A 185 -1.86 9.28 -24.74
CA SER A 185 -1.79 10.38 -25.72
C SER A 185 -0.37 10.85 -25.96
N ASP A 186 0.48 10.88 -24.92
CA ASP A 186 1.82 11.46 -24.96
C ASP A 186 2.91 10.45 -25.42
N VAL A 187 2.55 9.18 -25.45
CA VAL A 187 3.41 8.06 -25.88
C VAL A 187 3.22 7.72 -27.38
N LYS A 188 2.47 8.56 -28.11
CA LYS A 188 2.29 8.40 -29.57
C LYS A 188 3.58 8.53 -30.34
#